data_d74402c9256c69f9aba795a72b33d478
#
_entry.id   d74402c9256c69f9aba795a72b33d478
#
_cell.length_a   1.000
_cell.length_b   1.000
_cell.length_c   1.000
_cell.angle_alpha   90.00
_cell.angle_beta   90.00
_cell.angle_gamma   90.00
#
_symmetry.space_group_name_H-M   'P 1'
#
loop_
_entity.id
_entity.type
_entity.pdbx_description
1 polymer ?
#
loop_
_entity_poly.entity_id
_entity_poly.type
_entity_poly.pdbx_seq_one_letter_code
_entity_poly.pdbx_strand_id
1 'polypeptide(L)'
;MLPLVIYVFIDVIAFSSVIIAVLPFHVMFLGAGPLVVTLYMSTFSFVQFFASPYIGRLSDKFGRKPMLITSCIADLISHSIMAIASSLNLVLLSRVIAGLFSCNISVGSAYISDITSLKDRTKYIGYYNAAFSLGFVIGPIVGGLLAGSDPSNPNYLRANLFAASMNFINLFILFFFLKSSKSLISSQKKTKKFLSEIFSIITNKNVSY
;
A
#
# COMPACT_ATOMS: atom_id res chain seq x y z
N MET A 1 -8.55 12.39 -3.98
CA MET A 1 -8.95 10.97 -4.03
C MET A 1 -8.31 10.22 -5.18
N LEU A 2 -8.39 10.72 -6.40
CA LEU A 2 -7.83 10.05 -7.58
C LEU A 2 -6.38 9.58 -7.40
N PRO A 3 -5.43 10.38 -6.86
CA PRO A 3 -4.05 9.92 -6.68
C PRO A 3 -3.90 8.68 -5.77
N LEU A 4 -4.74 8.55 -4.74
CA LEU A 4 -4.71 7.39 -3.85
C LEU A 4 -5.25 6.12 -4.56
N VAL A 5 -6.28 6.25 -5.38
CA VAL A 5 -6.86 5.15 -6.16
C VAL A 5 -5.86 4.67 -7.23
N ILE A 6 -5.19 5.59 -7.91
CA ILE A 6 -4.13 5.26 -8.87
C ILE A 6 -2.95 4.60 -8.16
N TYR A 7 -2.53 5.13 -7.01
CA TYR A 7 -1.47 4.57 -6.20
C TYR A 7 -1.74 3.10 -5.85
N VAL A 8 -2.91 2.80 -5.25
CA VAL A 8 -3.21 1.41 -4.85
C VAL A 8 -3.31 0.48 -6.06
N PHE A 9 -3.84 0.94 -7.17
CA PHE A 9 -3.92 0.15 -8.40
C PHE A 9 -2.54 -0.26 -8.90
N ILE A 10 -1.62 0.69 -9.04
CA ILE A 10 -0.24 0.45 -9.48
C ILE A 10 0.52 -0.42 -8.45
N ASP A 11 0.34 -0.14 -7.16
CA ASP A 11 0.96 -0.87 -6.06
C ASP A 11 0.58 -2.35 -6.06
N VAL A 12 -0.71 -2.63 -6.23
CA VAL A 12 -1.21 -4.01 -6.26
C VAL A 12 -0.79 -4.73 -7.54
N ILE A 13 -0.71 -4.05 -8.69
CA ILE A 13 -0.14 -4.66 -9.92
C ILE A 13 1.32 -5.05 -9.66
N ALA A 14 2.14 -4.16 -9.10
CA ALA A 14 3.53 -4.43 -8.79
C ALA A 14 3.67 -5.62 -7.83
N PHE A 15 2.93 -5.61 -6.73
CA PHE A 15 2.93 -6.67 -5.73
C PHE A 15 2.49 -8.02 -6.32
N SER A 16 1.32 -8.09 -6.94
CA SER A 16 0.72 -9.35 -7.40
C SER A 16 1.45 -9.94 -8.62
N SER A 17 2.06 -9.11 -9.46
CA SER A 17 2.88 -9.57 -10.59
C SER A 17 4.07 -10.41 -10.13
N VAL A 18 4.67 -10.07 -9.00
CA VAL A 18 5.82 -10.81 -8.46
C VAL A 18 5.36 -11.96 -7.56
N ILE A 19 4.45 -11.70 -6.62
CA ILE A 19 4.11 -12.66 -5.56
C ILE A 19 3.38 -13.89 -6.12
N ILE A 20 2.46 -13.67 -7.04
CA ILE A 20 1.63 -14.77 -7.57
C ILE A 20 2.32 -15.46 -8.75
N ALA A 21 2.87 -14.69 -9.68
CA ALA A 21 3.38 -15.22 -10.93
C ALA A 21 4.86 -15.63 -10.87
N VAL A 22 5.68 -15.02 -10.02
CA VAL A 22 7.14 -15.16 -10.09
C VAL A 22 7.74 -15.81 -8.86
N LEU A 23 7.33 -15.40 -7.67
CA LEU A 23 7.93 -15.87 -6.41
C LEU A 23 7.94 -17.39 -6.26
N PRO A 24 6.86 -18.15 -6.53
CA PRO A 24 6.89 -19.60 -6.41
C PRO A 24 7.98 -20.26 -7.27
N PHE A 25 8.08 -19.83 -8.52
CA PHE A 25 9.07 -20.36 -9.47
C PHE A 25 10.49 -19.94 -9.10
N HIS A 26 10.68 -18.71 -8.64
CA HIS A 26 12.00 -18.22 -8.19
C HIS A 26 12.52 -19.02 -6.99
N VAL A 27 11.67 -19.28 -5.99
CA VAL A 27 12.03 -20.07 -4.81
C VAL A 27 12.34 -21.53 -5.19
N MET A 28 11.55 -22.11 -6.10
CA MET A 28 11.79 -23.47 -6.62
C MET A 28 13.09 -23.54 -7.43
N PHE A 29 13.38 -22.54 -8.25
CA PHE A 29 14.63 -22.45 -9.03
C PHE A 29 15.87 -22.39 -8.11
N LEU A 30 15.75 -21.78 -6.95
CA LEU A 30 16.80 -21.76 -5.92
C LEU A 30 16.91 -23.09 -5.14
N GLY A 31 16.25 -24.16 -5.61
CA GLY A 31 16.34 -25.49 -5.06
C GLY A 31 15.40 -25.80 -3.88
N ALA A 32 14.41 -24.95 -3.63
CA ALA A 32 13.46 -25.17 -2.55
C ALA A 32 12.26 -26.02 -2.97
N GLY A 33 11.77 -26.85 -2.07
CA GLY A 33 10.54 -27.62 -2.28
C GLY A 33 9.25 -26.82 -2.03
N PRO A 34 8.08 -27.37 -2.40
CA PRO A 34 6.78 -26.69 -2.28
C PRO A 34 6.45 -26.17 -0.88
N LEU A 35 6.86 -26.87 0.17
CA LEU A 35 6.68 -26.42 1.56
C LEU A 35 7.39 -25.08 1.81
N VAL A 36 8.62 -24.96 1.35
CA VAL A 36 9.42 -23.74 1.52
C VAL A 36 8.79 -22.59 0.73
N VAL A 37 8.28 -22.84 -0.47
CA VAL A 37 7.53 -21.84 -1.27
C VAL A 37 6.37 -21.27 -0.44
N THR A 38 5.56 -22.16 0.15
CA THR A 38 4.41 -21.75 0.98
C THR A 38 4.85 -20.95 2.20
N LEU A 39 5.93 -21.35 2.88
CA LEU A 39 6.48 -20.60 4.01
C LEU A 39 6.95 -19.20 3.61
N TYR A 40 7.58 -19.06 2.45
CA TYR A 40 8.04 -17.76 1.97
C TYR A 40 6.88 -16.83 1.56
N MET A 41 5.84 -17.39 0.97
CA MET A 41 4.61 -16.63 0.70
C MET A 41 3.92 -16.17 2.00
N SER A 42 3.87 -17.06 3.00
CA SER A 42 3.24 -16.78 4.29
C SER A 42 4.05 -15.80 5.17
N THR A 43 5.37 -15.74 4.99
CA THR A 43 6.25 -14.86 5.78
C THR A 43 5.82 -13.41 5.71
N PHE A 44 5.47 -12.91 4.53
CA PHE A 44 4.96 -11.55 4.35
C PHE A 44 3.74 -11.29 5.24
N SER A 45 2.73 -12.15 5.14
CA SER A 45 1.48 -12.00 5.91
C SER A 45 1.69 -12.16 7.41
N PHE A 46 2.57 -13.07 7.81
CA PHE A 46 2.93 -13.27 9.21
C PHE A 46 3.61 -12.03 9.80
N VAL A 47 4.60 -11.49 9.13
CA VAL A 47 5.31 -10.28 9.56
C VAL A 47 4.36 -9.08 9.58
N GLN A 48 3.52 -8.93 8.55
CA GLN A 48 2.51 -7.87 8.45
C GLN A 48 1.52 -7.91 9.61
N PHE A 49 1.09 -9.11 10.02
CA PHE A 49 0.17 -9.27 11.14
C PHE A 49 0.70 -8.63 12.42
N PHE A 50 1.97 -8.88 12.77
CA PHE A 50 2.61 -8.29 13.94
C PHE A 50 2.96 -6.81 13.76
N ALA A 51 3.35 -6.39 12.56
CA ALA A 51 3.74 -5.02 12.27
C ALA A 51 2.53 -4.05 12.20
N SER A 52 1.39 -4.53 11.72
CA SER A 52 0.21 -3.72 11.41
C SER A 52 -0.29 -2.83 12.58
N PRO A 53 -0.40 -3.32 13.84
CA PRO A 53 -0.82 -2.48 14.96
C PRO A 53 0.16 -1.33 15.26
N TYR A 54 1.46 -1.57 15.10
CA TYR A 54 2.49 -0.55 15.31
C TYR A 54 2.44 0.52 14.22
N ILE A 55 2.32 0.09 12.97
CA ILE A 55 2.21 1.00 11.82
C ILE A 55 0.93 1.82 11.89
N GLY A 56 -0.18 1.23 12.32
CA GLY A 56 -1.42 1.95 12.56
C GLY A 56 -1.22 3.12 13.52
N ARG A 57 -0.61 2.88 14.69
CA ARG A 57 -0.30 3.93 15.68
C ARG A 57 0.67 4.98 15.14
N LEU A 58 1.71 4.57 14.40
CA LEU A 58 2.63 5.50 13.76
C LEU A 58 1.90 6.39 12.73
N SER A 59 0.97 5.82 11.97
CA SER A 59 0.20 6.56 10.98
C SER A 59 -0.75 7.59 11.61
N ASP A 60 -1.28 7.29 12.81
CA ASP A 60 -2.06 8.25 13.60
C ASP A 60 -1.19 9.41 14.12
N LYS A 61 0.04 9.10 14.54
CA LYS A 61 0.98 10.07 15.10
C LYS A 61 1.64 10.95 14.02
N PHE A 62 2.21 10.35 13.00
CA PHE A 62 2.98 11.05 11.96
C PHE A 62 2.13 11.52 10.78
N GLY A 63 0.97 10.89 10.58
CA GLY A 63 0.05 11.15 9.48
C GLY A 63 0.06 10.02 8.44
N ARG A 64 -1.00 9.95 7.64
CA ARG A 64 -1.19 8.85 6.66
C ARG A 64 -0.20 8.90 5.51
N LYS A 65 0.02 10.08 4.92
CA LYS A 65 0.91 10.26 3.77
C LYS A 65 2.36 9.78 4.02
N PRO A 66 3.05 10.16 5.12
CA PRO A 66 4.39 9.66 5.39
C PRO A 66 4.44 8.13 5.50
N MET A 67 3.43 7.50 6.09
CA MET A 67 3.39 6.05 6.25
C MET A 67 3.20 5.33 4.91
N LEU A 68 2.34 5.85 4.01
CA LEU A 68 2.21 5.33 2.64
C LEU A 68 3.52 5.48 1.86
N ILE A 69 4.25 6.58 2.02
CA ILE A 69 5.56 6.78 1.40
C ILE A 69 6.57 5.76 1.95
N THR A 70 6.60 5.53 3.27
CA THR A 70 7.50 4.55 3.90
C THR A 70 7.20 3.14 3.41
N SER A 71 5.93 2.75 3.28
CA SER A 71 5.52 1.46 2.70
C SER A 71 6.02 1.34 1.26
N CYS A 72 5.78 2.34 0.43
CA CYS A 72 6.20 2.34 -0.97
C CYS A 72 7.74 2.24 -1.13
N ILE A 73 8.52 2.89 -0.25
CA ILE A 73 9.98 2.76 -0.22
C ILE A 73 10.38 1.33 0.17
N ALA A 74 9.73 0.73 1.16
CA ALA A 74 10.01 -0.64 1.58
C ALA A 74 9.68 -1.64 0.46
N ASP A 75 8.58 -1.45 -0.27
CA ASP A 75 8.21 -2.27 -1.42
C ASP A 75 9.22 -2.12 -2.57
N LEU A 76 9.69 -0.89 -2.85
CA LEU A 76 10.75 -0.64 -3.81
C LEU A 76 12.05 -1.37 -3.44
N ILE A 77 12.48 -1.29 -2.19
CA ILE A 77 13.67 -1.99 -1.68
C ILE A 77 13.47 -3.50 -1.76
N SER A 78 12.30 -4.00 -1.35
CA SER A 78 11.97 -5.42 -1.38
C SER A 78 12.05 -5.99 -2.80
N HIS A 79 11.43 -5.33 -3.78
CA HIS A 79 11.49 -5.78 -5.18
C HIS A 79 12.89 -5.64 -5.77
N SER A 80 13.66 -4.63 -5.37
CA SER A 80 15.06 -4.49 -5.79
C SER A 80 15.94 -5.63 -5.26
N ILE A 81 15.78 -6.00 -3.97
CA ILE A 81 16.47 -7.17 -3.40
C ILE A 81 16.05 -8.44 -4.11
N MET A 82 14.74 -8.60 -4.36
CA MET A 82 14.20 -9.78 -5.04
C MET A 82 14.73 -9.90 -6.48
N ALA A 83 14.94 -8.79 -7.18
CA ALA A 83 15.47 -8.77 -8.54
C ALA A 83 16.87 -9.38 -8.63
N ILE A 84 17.70 -9.20 -7.60
CA ILE A 84 19.09 -9.68 -7.53
C ILE A 84 19.24 -10.91 -6.62
N ALA A 85 18.14 -11.46 -6.10
CA ALA A 85 18.19 -12.55 -5.14
C ALA A 85 18.73 -13.85 -5.77
N SER A 86 19.94 -14.21 -5.41
CA SER A 86 20.63 -15.46 -5.79
C SER A 86 20.57 -16.54 -4.71
N SER A 87 19.94 -16.26 -3.57
CA SER A 87 19.79 -17.18 -2.46
C SER A 87 18.43 -17.07 -1.79
N LEU A 88 18.00 -18.16 -1.17
CA LEU A 88 16.76 -18.22 -0.40
C LEU A 88 16.71 -17.15 0.70
N ASN A 89 17.85 -16.89 1.36
CA ASN A 89 17.93 -15.88 2.43
C ASN A 89 17.61 -14.47 1.94
N LEU A 90 18.05 -14.10 0.73
CA LEU A 90 17.73 -12.78 0.14
C LEU A 90 16.24 -12.67 -0.21
N VAL A 91 15.64 -13.76 -0.71
CA VAL A 91 14.20 -13.82 -0.94
C VAL A 91 13.44 -13.63 0.38
N LEU A 92 13.84 -14.35 1.43
CA LEU A 92 13.23 -14.24 2.76
C LEU A 92 13.36 -12.80 3.31
N LEU A 93 14.54 -12.22 3.22
CA LEU A 93 14.79 -10.83 3.66
C LEU A 93 13.85 -9.84 2.95
N SER A 94 13.67 -10.00 1.64
CA SER A 94 12.75 -9.15 0.88
C SER A 94 11.31 -9.27 1.39
N ARG A 95 10.84 -10.47 1.74
CA ARG A 95 9.49 -10.71 2.28
C ARG A 95 9.31 -10.10 3.66
N VAL A 96 10.32 -10.19 4.52
CA VAL A 96 10.32 -9.58 5.85
C VAL A 96 10.25 -8.05 5.74
N ILE A 97 11.07 -7.43 4.89
CA ILE A 97 11.07 -5.98 4.69
C ILE A 97 9.70 -5.50 4.18
N ALA A 98 9.16 -6.15 3.14
CA ALA A 98 7.84 -5.81 2.62
C ALA A 98 6.75 -5.95 3.70
N GLY A 99 6.75 -7.05 4.46
CA GLY A 99 5.77 -7.32 5.52
C GLY A 99 5.83 -6.31 6.67
N LEU A 100 7.04 -5.90 7.09
CA LEU A 100 7.24 -4.95 8.19
C LEU A 100 6.61 -3.58 7.93
N PHE A 101 6.61 -3.13 6.69
CA PHE A 101 6.13 -1.79 6.32
C PHE A 101 4.83 -1.80 5.52
N SER A 102 4.26 -2.96 5.24
CA SER A 102 3.01 -3.08 4.49
C SER A 102 1.83 -2.49 5.26
N CYS A 103 1.35 -1.35 4.80
CA CYS A 103 0.24 -0.63 5.44
C CYS A 103 -0.79 -0.08 4.45
N ASN A 104 -0.65 -0.40 3.17
CA ASN A 104 -1.39 0.22 2.08
C ASN A 104 -2.90 0.12 2.28
N ILE A 105 -3.43 -1.04 2.65
CA ILE A 105 -4.87 -1.25 2.83
C ILE A 105 -5.39 -0.50 4.07
N SER A 106 -4.73 -0.67 5.22
CA SER A 106 -5.19 -0.09 6.49
C SER A 106 -5.05 1.43 6.50
N VAL A 107 -3.88 1.94 6.12
CA VAL A 107 -3.59 3.38 6.09
C VAL A 107 -4.31 4.08 4.94
N GLY A 108 -4.48 3.40 3.78
CA GLY A 108 -5.25 3.93 2.66
C GLY A 108 -6.73 4.11 3.02
N SER A 109 -7.35 3.11 3.64
CA SER A 109 -8.73 3.20 4.13
C SER A 109 -8.90 4.26 5.22
N ALA A 110 -7.94 4.38 6.14
CA ALA A 110 -7.91 5.42 7.14
C ALA A 110 -7.77 6.83 6.50
N TYR A 111 -6.90 6.98 5.50
CA TYR A 111 -6.78 8.24 4.75
C TYR A 111 -8.10 8.65 4.10
N ILE A 112 -8.80 7.71 3.44
CA ILE A 112 -10.13 7.97 2.87
C ILE A 112 -11.10 8.45 3.96
N SER A 113 -11.12 7.74 5.11
CA SER A 113 -11.98 8.08 6.24
C SER A 113 -11.70 9.47 6.82
N ASP A 114 -10.43 9.88 6.82
CA ASP A 114 -9.98 11.17 7.35
C ASP A 114 -10.40 12.36 6.48
N ILE A 115 -10.54 12.16 5.14
CA ILE A 115 -10.75 13.26 4.19
C ILE A 115 -12.14 13.28 3.55
N THR A 116 -12.98 12.26 3.82
CA THR A 116 -14.34 12.17 3.25
C THR A 116 -15.41 12.38 4.29
N SER A 117 -16.57 12.87 3.84
CA SER A 117 -17.80 12.90 4.64
C SER A 117 -18.33 11.46 4.89
N LEU A 118 -19.12 11.27 5.94
CA LEU A 118 -19.74 9.96 6.21
C LEU A 118 -20.58 9.47 5.01
N LYS A 119 -21.24 10.40 4.30
CA LYS A 119 -22.09 10.11 3.14
C LYS A 119 -21.29 9.57 1.95
N ASP A 120 -20.09 10.11 1.72
CA ASP A 120 -19.29 9.77 0.54
C ASP A 120 -18.26 8.66 0.81
N ARG A 121 -17.99 8.35 2.09
CA ARG A 121 -16.94 7.41 2.52
C ARG A 121 -17.08 6.05 1.85
N THR A 122 -18.28 5.46 1.88
CA THR A 122 -18.56 4.14 1.29
C THR A 122 -18.24 4.11 -0.20
N LYS A 123 -18.60 5.16 -0.93
CA LYS A 123 -18.31 5.31 -2.37
C LYS A 123 -16.80 5.30 -2.65
N TYR A 124 -16.02 6.07 -1.89
CA TYR A 124 -14.58 6.16 -2.13
C TYR A 124 -13.81 4.92 -1.66
N ILE A 125 -14.26 4.26 -0.60
CA ILE A 125 -13.74 2.93 -0.20
C ILE A 125 -14.07 1.91 -1.28
N GLY A 126 -15.26 1.98 -1.90
CA GLY A 126 -15.63 1.14 -3.04
C GLY A 126 -14.68 1.32 -4.23
N TYR A 127 -14.34 2.55 -4.62
CA TYR A 127 -13.37 2.80 -5.69
C TYR A 127 -11.96 2.29 -5.35
N TYR A 128 -11.53 2.45 -4.09
CA TYR A 128 -10.26 1.96 -3.61
C TYR A 128 -10.17 0.42 -3.69
N ASN A 129 -11.22 -0.28 -3.23
CA ASN A 129 -11.28 -1.73 -3.27
C ASN A 129 -11.42 -2.27 -4.70
N ALA A 130 -12.15 -1.57 -5.58
CA ALA A 130 -12.23 -1.94 -7.00
C ALA A 130 -10.87 -1.83 -7.68
N ALA A 131 -10.12 -0.76 -7.44
CA ALA A 131 -8.77 -0.58 -7.96
C ALA A 131 -7.81 -1.68 -7.43
N PHE A 132 -7.90 -2.01 -6.14
CA PHE A 132 -7.17 -3.10 -5.51
C PHE A 132 -7.47 -4.45 -6.20
N SER A 133 -8.75 -4.78 -6.37
CA SER A 133 -9.17 -6.05 -7.01
C SER A 133 -8.74 -6.14 -8.47
N LEU A 134 -8.87 -5.05 -9.24
CA LEU A 134 -8.40 -5.00 -10.62
C LEU A 134 -6.88 -5.17 -10.72
N GLY A 135 -6.12 -4.58 -9.79
CA GLY A 135 -4.68 -4.78 -9.70
C GLY A 135 -4.31 -6.25 -9.48
N PHE A 136 -5.05 -6.96 -8.63
CA PHE A 136 -4.85 -8.40 -8.39
C PHE A 136 -5.15 -9.28 -9.60
N VAL A 137 -6.06 -8.87 -10.48
CA VAL A 137 -6.35 -9.58 -11.73
C VAL A 137 -5.28 -9.32 -12.80
N ILE A 138 -4.88 -8.06 -12.95
CA ILE A 138 -3.93 -7.64 -14.00
C ILE A 138 -2.49 -8.04 -13.66
N GLY A 139 -2.13 -7.96 -12.38
CA GLY A 139 -0.75 -8.20 -11.95
C GLY A 139 -0.18 -9.56 -12.36
N PRO A 140 -0.84 -10.69 -12.06
CA PRO A 140 -0.35 -12.01 -12.47
C PRO A 140 -0.20 -12.16 -13.98
N ILE A 141 -1.05 -11.53 -14.78
CA ILE A 141 -0.96 -11.53 -16.24
C ILE A 141 0.34 -10.82 -16.67
N VAL A 142 0.58 -9.64 -16.15
CA VAL A 142 1.80 -8.88 -16.44
C VAL A 142 3.04 -9.61 -15.93
N GLY A 143 2.99 -10.15 -14.70
CA GLY A 143 4.08 -10.91 -14.11
C GLY A 143 4.44 -12.15 -14.93
N GLY A 144 3.44 -12.91 -15.36
CA GLY A 144 3.62 -14.10 -16.21
C GLY A 144 4.24 -13.75 -17.57
N LEU A 145 3.75 -12.69 -18.23
CA LEU A 145 4.31 -12.22 -19.50
C LEU A 145 5.79 -11.79 -19.38
N LEU A 146 6.14 -11.12 -18.26
CA LEU A 146 7.50 -10.66 -18.02
C LEU A 146 8.45 -11.79 -17.60
N ALA A 147 7.93 -12.80 -16.88
CA ALA A 147 8.70 -13.97 -16.49
C ALA A 147 9.07 -14.85 -17.69
N GLY A 148 8.29 -14.79 -18.78
CA GLY A 148 8.50 -15.58 -19.98
C GLY A 148 7.74 -16.89 -19.99
N SER A 149 7.81 -17.61 -21.12
CA SER A 149 7.06 -18.85 -21.38
C SER A 149 7.76 -20.12 -20.87
N ASP A 150 9.00 -20.02 -20.39
CA ASP A 150 9.75 -21.16 -19.88
C ASP A 150 9.72 -21.22 -18.35
N PRO A 151 8.91 -22.12 -17.75
CA PRO A 151 8.83 -22.27 -16.30
C PRO A 151 10.13 -22.77 -15.64
N SER A 152 11.00 -23.41 -16.42
CA SER A 152 12.28 -23.94 -15.91
C SER A 152 13.36 -22.87 -15.81
N ASN A 153 13.21 -21.75 -16.52
CA ASN A 153 14.14 -20.62 -16.49
C ASN A 153 13.39 -19.27 -16.54
N PRO A 154 12.58 -18.96 -15.53
CA PRO A 154 11.78 -17.75 -15.50
C PRO A 154 12.67 -16.50 -15.34
N ASN A 155 12.34 -15.43 -16.06
CA ASN A 155 13.08 -14.17 -15.96
C ASN A 155 12.57 -13.33 -14.80
N TYR A 156 12.94 -13.70 -13.57
CA TYR A 156 12.51 -12.97 -12.36
C TYR A 156 13.09 -11.55 -12.28
N LEU A 157 14.23 -11.31 -12.91
CA LEU A 157 14.84 -9.97 -12.97
C LEU A 157 13.88 -8.98 -13.63
N ARG A 158 13.33 -9.31 -14.80
CA ARG A 158 12.41 -8.41 -15.54
C ARG A 158 11.15 -8.10 -14.74
N ALA A 159 10.51 -9.11 -14.13
CA ALA A 159 9.30 -8.93 -13.37
C ALA A 159 9.54 -8.09 -12.10
N ASN A 160 10.63 -8.34 -11.38
CA ASN A 160 10.97 -7.57 -10.19
C ASN A 160 11.41 -6.13 -10.50
N LEU A 161 12.15 -5.90 -11.61
CA LEU A 161 12.50 -4.55 -12.06
C LEU A 161 11.25 -3.78 -12.50
N PHE A 162 10.30 -4.44 -13.16
CA PHE A 162 9.01 -3.83 -13.47
C PHE A 162 8.29 -3.41 -12.18
N ALA A 163 8.17 -4.30 -11.18
CA ALA A 163 7.54 -3.98 -9.92
C ALA A 163 8.26 -2.83 -9.19
N ALA A 164 9.59 -2.83 -9.17
CA ALA A 164 10.38 -1.75 -8.60
C ALA A 164 10.13 -0.41 -9.34
N SER A 165 10.07 -0.42 -10.68
CA SER A 165 9.76 0.78 -11.46
C SER A 165 8.36 1.32 -11.19
N MET A 166 7.36 0.44 -11.02
CA MET A 166 6.00 0.82 -10.64
C MET A 166 5.97 1.47 -9.25
N ASN A 167 6.72 0.92 -8.28
CA ASN A 167 6.84 1.52 -6.95
C ASN A 167 7.58 2.87 -6.99
N PHE A 168 8.54 3.04 -7.87
CA PHE A 168 9.20 4.34 -8.07
C PHE A 168 8.20 5.38 -8.62
N ILE A 169 7.36 5.02 -9.58
CA ILE A 169 6.27 5.87 -10.08
C ILE A 169 5.28 6.19 -8.94
N ASN A 170 4.92 5.21 -8.13
CA ASN A 170 4.06 5.38 -6.97
C ASN A 170 4.63 6.37 -5.95
N LEU A 171 5.94 6.33 -5.72
CA LEU A 171 6.63 7.25 -4.83
C LEU A 171 6.47 8.70 -5.32
N PHE A 172 6.62 8.91 -6.64
CA PHE A 172 6.37 10.20 -7.27
C PHE A 172 4.91 10.65 -7.09
N ILE A 173 3.94 9.76 -7.33
CA ILE A 173 2.51 10.05 -7.16
C ILE A 173 2.21 10.44 -5.71
N LEU A 174 2.70 9.69 -4.73
CA LEU A 174 2.48 9.95 -3.31
C LEU A 174 3.11 11.28 -2.89
N PHE A 175 4.32 11.56 -3.35
CA PHE A 175 5.05 12.75 -2.94
C PHE A 175 4.39 14.03 -3.47
N PHE A 176 4.08 14.07 -4.76
CA PHE A 176 3.61 15.29 -5.43
C PHE A 176 2.10 15.46 -5.41
N PHE A 177 1.33 14.39 -5.54
CA PHE A 177 -0.12 14.49 -5.74
C PHE A 177 -0.96 14.14 -4.50
N LEU A 178 -0.43 13.39 -3.52
CA LEU A 178 -1.18 13.08 -2.32
C LEU A 178 -1.03 14.20 -1.29
N LYS A 179 -2.15 14.77 -0.85
CA LYS A 179 -2.18 15.80 0.20
C LYS A 179 -2.03 15.18 1.59
N SER A 180 -1.43 15.91 2.54
CA SER A 180 -1.34 15.45 3.92
C SER A 180 -2.72 15.45 4.59
N SER A 181 -3.14 14.32 5.17
CA SER A 181 -4.41 14.23 5.91
C SER A 181 -4.42 15.10 7.17
N LYS A 182 -3.29 15.29 7.85
CA LYS A 182 -3.19 16.16 9.03
C LYS A 182 -3.58 17.60 8.74
N SER A 183 -3.18 18.15 7.61
CA SER A 183 -3.53 19.52 7.22
C SER A 183 -5.02 19.66 6.94
N LEU A 184 -5.65 18.62 6.39
CA LEU A 184 -7.07 18.60 6.07
C LEU A 184 -7.92 18.46 7.35
N ILE A 185 -7.53 17.60 8.28
CA ILE A 185 -8.20 17.43 9.59
C ILE A 185 -8.09 18.72 10.42
N SER A 186 -6.93 19.35 10.44
CA SER A 186 -6.73 20.64 11.13
C SER A 186 -7.64 21.73 10.58
N SER A 187 -7.79 21.79 9.25
CA SER A 187 -8.70 22.75 8.60
C SER A 187 -10.17 22.48 8.97
N GLN A 188 -10.61 21.23 8.93
CA GLN A 188 -11.98 20.86 9.31
C GLN A 188 -12.30 21.13 10.79
N LYS A 189 -11.35 20.89 11.71
CA LYS A 189 -11.52 21.22 13.13
C LYS A 189 -11.65 22.73 13.36
N LYS A 190 -10.85 23.54 12.68
CA LYS A 190 -10.97 25.02 12.76
C LYS A 190 -12.34 25.50 12.26
N THR A 191 -12.82 24.96 11.14
CA THR A 191 -14.13 25.33 10.59
C THR A 191 -15.27 24.91 11.52
N LYS A 192 -15.23 23.69 12.09
CA LYS A 192 -16.25 23.23 13.07
C LYS A 192 -16.25 24.07 14.35
N LYS A 193 -15.07 24.44 14.88
CA LYS A 193 -14.94 25.28 16.06
C LYS A 193 -15.52 26.67 15.78
N PHE A 194 -15.19 27.28 14.65
CA PHE A 194 -15.72 28.57 14.24
C PHE A 194 -17.25 28.56 14.08
N LEU A 195 -17.82 27.52 13.45
CA LEU A 195 -19.27 27.36 13.33
C LEU A 195 -19.96 27.15 14.68
N SER A 196 -19.36 26.39 15.60
CA SER A 196 -19.90 26.20 16.95
C SER A 196 -19.86 27.49 17.77
N GLU A 197 -18.84 28.31 17.62
CA GLU A 197 -18.74 29.64 18.25
C GLU A 197 -19.81 30.59 17.72
N ILE A 198 -20.03 30.63 16.39
CA ILE A 198 -21.11 31.43 15.78
C ILE A 198 -22.47 30.96 16.29
N PHE A 199 -22.71 29.64 16.33
CA PHE A 199 -23.97 29.09 16.79
C PHE A 199 -24.22 29.39 18.28
N SER A 200 -23.19 29.35 19.12
CA SER A 200 -23.30 29.74 20.55
C SER A 200 -23.60 31.24 20.74
N ILE A 201 -23.05 32.10 19.90
CA ILE A 201 -23.32 33.55 19.94
C ILE A 201 -24.79 33.85 19.51
N ILE A 202 -25.28 33.14 18.48
CA ILE A 202 -26.66 33.28 18.01
C ILE A 202 -27.66 32.79 19.05
N THR A 203 -27.35 31.63 19.67
CA THR A 203 -28.24 31.05 20.71
C THR A 203 -28.23 31.85 22.00
N ASN A 204 -27.09 32.44 22.39
CA ASN A 204 -26.99 33.26 23.61
C ASN A 204 -27.64 34.66 23.43
N LYS A 205 -27.86 35.12 22.22
CA LYS A 205 -28.56 36.40 21.93
C LYS A 205 -30.08 36.30 22.10
N ASN A 206 -30.62 35.09 22.21
CA ASN A 206 -32.06 34.85 22.40
C ASN A 206 -32.50 34.66 23.89
N VAL A 207 -31.59 34.89 24.85
CA VAL A 207 -31.90 34.74 26.28
C VAL A 207 -31.69 36.07 27.03
N SER A 208 -32.01 37.20 26.42
CA SER A 208 -31.99 38.49 27.10
C SER A 208 -33.22 39.32 26.67
N TYR A 209 -34.38 38.89 27.20
CA TYR A 209 -35.53 39.75 27.46
C TYR A 209 -36.27 39.27 28.68
#